data_d24cd45fa9332aea70d6d9f8ba69f54b
#
_entry.id   d24cd45fa9332aea70d6d9f8ba69f54b
#
_cell.length_a   1.000
_cell.length_b   1.000
_cell.length_c   1.000
_cell.angle_alpha   90.00
_cell.angle_beta   90.00
_cell.angle_gamma   90.00
#
_symmetry.space_group_name_H-M   'P 1'
#
loop_
_entity.id
_entity.type
_entity.pdbx_description
1 polymer ?
#
loop_
_entity_poly.entity_id
_entity_poly.type
_entity_poly.pdbx_seq_one_letter_code
_entity_poly.pdbx_strand_id
1 'polypeptide(L)'
;FLTSITTSTAFLTMLTSPINAMTGYGLSIGFGILWAWILSSTFLPALINLKKWDFSTAALTKSSFLENIVHILGQKILKRPRTVLFVCTAIVLISSLGIRYINVEVNLVNLFKPGNTIRESTFFLDREMAGSMNLMMKIDGDLKKPETLNQMVNIQEYLETIPTVNTTLSIADIIQEMHKTVMDNNSEYQIIPDTRGKVNNLFTMYSMSGNPDDFESLVNDEYEVGLITTMMHTVSTMDVVRISDDIEEFLRTEIADLNIEISGLMMFLKDLVSLVVQSSVTSIFVSIGVILCISWIFFRSWKFGILSVIPLSSAVILNFGLMGWFGVD
;
A
#
# COMPACT_ATOMS: atom_id res chain seq x y z
N PHE A 1 -11.34 -32.67 -6.07
CA PHE A 1 -11.49 -32.00 -7.37
C PHE A 1 -12.09 -30.58 -7.23
N LEU A 2 -13.35 -30.46 -6.77
CA LEU A 2 -14.03 -29.16 -6.64
C LEU A 2 -13.24 -28.19 -5.76
N THR A 3 -12.78 -28.64 -4.59
CA THR A 3 -12.00 -27.83 -3.67
C THR A 3 -10.69 -27.34 -4.29
N SER A 4 -9.97 -28.21 -5.00
CA SER A 4 -8.71 -27.83 -5.65
C SER A 4 -8.93 -26.83 -6.77
N ILE A 5 -9.98 -27.00 -7.57
CA ILE A 5 -10.33 -26.04 -8.63
C ILE A 5 -10.74 -24.69 -8.02
N THR A 6 -11.62 -24.67 -7.02
CA THR A 6 -12.07 -23.40 -6.42
C THR A 6 -10.92 -22.67 -5.75
N THR A 7 -10.03 -23.38 -5.04
CA THR A 7 -8.86 -22.77 -4.40
C THR A 7 -7.85 -22.26 -5.42
N SER A 8 -7.53 -23.07 -6.45
CA SER A 8 -6.63 -22.63 -7.53
C SER A 8 -7.19 -21.39 -8.23
N THR A 9 -8.48 -21.40 -8.55
CA THR A 9 -9.12 -20.27 -9.22
C THR A 9 -9.11 -19.02 -8.32
N ALA A 10 -9.33 -19.17 -7.02
CA ALA A 10 -9.24 -18.05 -6.09
C ALA A 10 -7.85 -17.39 -6.09
N PHE A 11 -6.76 -18.16 -6.17
CA PHE A 11 -5.43 -17.58 -6.34
C PHE A 11 -5.20 -17.00 -7.73
N LEU A 12 -5.72 -17.63 -8.78
CA LEU A 12 -5.62 -17.10 -10.14
C LEU A 12 -6.38 -15.77 -10.33
N THR A 13 -7.35 -15.42 -9.49
CA THR A 13 -7.98 -14.08 -9.54
C THR A 13 -6.99 -12.97 -9.20
N MET A 14 -5.88 -13.26 -8.51
CA MET A 14 -4.80 -12.27 -8.29
C MET A 14 -4.12 -11.82 -9.58
N LEU A 15 -4.32 -12.52 -10.70
CA LEU A 15 -3.88 -12.06 -12.04
C LEU A 15 -4.54 -10.76 -12.48
N THR A 16 -5.66 -10.38 -11.88
CA THR A 16 -6.32 -9.09 -12.15
C THR A 16 -5.66 -7.92 -11.43
N SER A 17 -4.68 -8.18 -10.55
CA SER A 17 -3.95 -7.14 -9.81
C SER A 17 -3.00 -6.39 -10.72
N PRO A 18 -2.89 -5.05 -10.61
CA PRO A 18 -1.87 -4.26 -11.31
C PRO A 18 -0.47 -4.46 -10.72
N ILE A 19 -0.34 -5.13 -9.57
CA ILE A 19 0.94 -5.34 -8.87
C ILE A 19 1.57 -6.66 -9.35
N ASN A 20 2.69 -6.58 -10.06
CA ASN A 20 3.38 -7.77 -10.62
C ASN A 20 3.72 -8.84 -9.58
N ALA A 21 4.10 -8.46 -8.37
CA ALA A 21 4.38 -9.42 -7.29
C ALA A 21 3.15 -10.26 -6.93
N MET A 22 1.95 -9.65 -6.90
CA MET A 22 0.69 -10.35 -6.63
C MET A 22 0.29 -11.28 -7.77
N THR A 23 0.49 -10.87 -9.03
CA THR A 23 0.20 -11.72 -10.19
C THR A 23 1.10 -12.95 -10.22
N GLY A 24 2.41 -12.77 -10.00
CA GLY A 24 3.37 -13.88 -9.91
C GLY A 24 3.05 -14.87 -8.79
N TYR A 25 2.69 -14.35 -7.62
CA TYR A 25 2.29 -15.14 -6.46
C TYR A 25 1.01 -15.96 -6.75
N GLY A 26 -0.03 -15.30 -7.27
CA GLY A 26 -1.29 -15.93 -7.63
C GLY A 26 -1.13 -17.05 -8.66
N LEU A 27 -0.31 -16.81 -9.69
CA LEU A 27 0.00 -17.79 -10.73
C LEU A 27 0.71 -19.02 -10.13
N SER A 28 1.77 -18.79 -9.39
CA SER A 28 2.60 -19.87 -8.82
C SER A 28 1.79 -20.78 -7.88
N ILE A 29 0.99 -20.19 -6.99
CA ILE A 29 0.15 -20.97 -6.06
C ILE A 29 -1.00 -21.64 -6.81
N GLY A 30 -1.68 -20.94 -7.73
CA GLY A 30 -2.77 -21.51 -8.50
C GLY A 30 -2.35 -22.76 -9.26
N PHE A 31 -1.24 -22.71 -9.99
CA PHE A 31 -0.69 -23.89 -10.67
C PHE A 31 -0.18 -24.94 -9.70
N GLY A 32 0.46 -24.54 -8.59
CA GLY A 32 0.92 -25.46 -7.55
C GLY A 32 -0.20 -26.32 -6.97
N ILE A 33 -1.37 -25.73 -6.72
CA ILE A 33 -2.56 -26.45 -6.22
C ILE A 33 -3.08 -27.43 -7.26
N LEU A 34 -3.16 -27.05 -8.53
CA LEU A 34 -3.58 -27.97 -9.61
C LEU A 34 -2.60 -29.13 -9.76
N TRP A 35 -1.29 -28.85 -9.70
CA TRP A 35 -0.28 -29.87 -9.77
C TRP A 35 -0.33 -30.83 -8.56
N ALA A 36 -0.51 -30.29 -7.36
CA ALA A 36 -0.71 -31.08 -6.14
C ALA A 36 -1.93 -31.99 -6.23
N TRP A 37 -3.04 -31.50 -6.82
CA TRP A 37 -4.23 -32.31 -7.07
C TRP A 37 -3.95 -33.45 -8.08
N ILE A 38 -3.26 -33.20 -9.18
CA ILE A 38 -2.89 -34.21 -10.18
C ILE A 38 -2.03 -35.30 -9.52
N LEU A 39 -0.98 -34.89 -8.79
CA LEU A 39 -0.10 -35.82 -8.10
C LEU A 39 -0.83 -36.64 -7.03
N SER A 40 -1.68 -36.00 -6.25
CA SER A 40 -2.49 -36.66 -5.22
C SER A 40 -3.47 -37.68 -5.81
N SER A 41 -4.01 -37.40 -7.00
CA SER A 41 -4.97 -38.28 -7.66
C SER A 41 -4.33 -39.41 -8.48
N THR A 42 -3.07 -39.26 -8.89
CA THR A 42 -2.38 -40.24 -9.76
C THR A 42 -1.25 -40.95 -9.04
N PHE A 43 -0.29 -40.19 -8.49
CA PHE A 43 0.91 -40.73 -7.91
C PHE A 43 0.67 -41.45 -6.56
N LEU A 44 -0.16 -40.87 -5.68
CA LEU A 44 -0.47 -41.45 -4.38
C LEU A 44 -1.18 -42.81 -4.50
N PRO A 45 -2.23 -43.01 -5.30
CA PRO A 45 -2.81 -44.33 -5.53
C PRO A 45 -1.83 -45.35 -6.14
N ALA A 46 -0.96 -44.90 -7.07
CA ALA A 46 0.07 -45.74 -7.65
C ALA A 46 1.06 -46.24 -6.56
N LEU A 47 1.53 -45.34 -5.70
CA LEU A 47 2.41 -45.71 -4.57
C LEU A 47 1.74 -46.69 -3.60
N ILE A 48 0.45 -46.46 -3.28
CA ILE A 48 -0.29 -47.36 -2.39
C ILE A 48 -0.37 -48.77 -3.00
N ASN A 49 -0.57 -48.87 -4.33
CA ASN A 49 -0.64 -50.18 -4.99
C ASN A 49 0.68 -50.92 -5.12
N LEU A 50 1.83 -50.24 -4.94
CA LEU A 50 3.15 -50.90 -4.96
C LEU A 50 3.42 -51.79 -3.74
N LYS A 51 2.71 -51.60 -2.64
CA LYS A 51 2.87 -52.33 -1.40
C LYS A 51 1.56 -53.01 -0.99
N LYS A 52 1.63 -54.29 -0.63
CA LYS A 52 0.50 -54.99 0.01
C LYS A 52 0.39 -54.45 1.46
N TRP A 53 -0.66 -53.70 1.74
CA TRP A 53 -0.91 -53.18 3.06
C TRP A 53 -1.79 -54.12 3.85
N ASP A 54 -1.46 -54.33 5.13
CA ASP A 54 -2.34 -55.04 6.05
C ASP A 54 -3.36 -54.05 6.62
N PHE A 55 -4.61 -54.17 6.19
CA PHE A 55 -5.71 -53.33 6.62
C PHE A 55 -6.37 -53.79 7.93
N SER A 56 -5.84 -54.89 8.57
CA SER A 56 -6.34 -55.38 9.84
C SER A 56 -5.87 -54.60 11.07
N THR A 57 -5.09 -53.54 10.87
CA THR A 57 -4.49 -52.77 11.95
C THR A 57 -5.55 -52.10 12.82
N ALA A 58 -5.49 -52.28 14.13
CA ALA A 58 -6.39 -51.69 15.12
C ALA A 58 -6.53 -50.15 15.03
N ALA A 59 -5.58 -49.49 14.39
CA ALA A 59 -5.63 -48.04 14.10
C ALA A 59 -6.74 -47.66 13.11
N LEU A 60 -7.16 -48.56 12.21
CA LEU A 60 -8.22 -48.33 11.24
C LEU A 60 -9.62 -48.61 11.81
N THR A 61 -9.69 -49.36 12.90
CA THR A 61 -10.97 -49.80 13.53
C THR A 61 -11.35 -48.99 14.76
N LYS A 62 -10.40 -48.23 15.37
CA LYS A 62 -10.69 -47.37 16.52
C LYS A 62 -11.12 -46.00 16.03
N SER A 63 -12.27 -45.49 16.49
CA SER A 63 -12.67 -44.13 16.26
C SER A 63 -11.61 -43.16 16.75
N SER A 64 -11.16 -42.26 15.85
CA SER A 64 -10.17 -41.22 16.17
C SER A 64 -10.80 -40.19 17.11
N PHE A 65 -9.99 -39.54 17.95
CA PHE A 65 -10.40 -38.39 18.74
C PHE A 65 -11.08 -37.31 17.89
N LEU A 66 -10.54 -37.06 16.69
CA LEU A 66 -11.13 -36.11 15.72
C LEU A 66 -12.51 -36.55 15.22
N GLU A 67 -12.70 -37.84 14.94
CA GLU A 67 -13.97 -38.41 14.52
C GLU A 67 -15.05 -38.24 15.59
N ASN A 68 -14.73 -38.45 16.85
CA ASN A 68 -15.64 -38.22 17.96
C ASN A 68 -16.02 -36.73 18.10
N ILE A 69 -15.05 -35.80 17.94
CA ILE A 69 -15.34 -34.37 17.97
C ILE A 69 -16.31 -33.99 16.83
N VAL A 70 -16.00 -34.41 15.61
CA VAL A 70 -16.84 -34.13 14.43
C VAL A 70 -18.24 -34.72 14.60
N HIS A 71 -18.36 -35.92 15.13
CA HIS A 71 -19.63 -36.58 15.39
C HIS A 71 -20.48 -35.82 16.45
N ILE A 72 -19.85 -35.44 17.58
CA ILE A 72 -20.53 -34.66 18.63
C ILE A 72 -20.97 -33.30 18.11
N LEU A 73 -20.12 -32.59 17.37
CA LEU A 73 -20.45 -31.30 16.76
C LEU A 73 -21.57 -31.44 15.74
N GLY A 74 -21.49 -32.44 14.86
CA GLY A 74 -22.53 -32.72 13.87
C GLY A 74 -23.88 -32.98 14.51
N GLN A 75 -23.94 -33.79 15.55
CA GLN A 75 -25.18 -34.06 16.28
C GLN A 75 -25.77 -32.81 16.97
N LYS A 76 -24.92 -31.96 17.57
CA LYS A 76 -25.37 -30.70 18.19
C LYS A 76 -25.93 -29.71 17.15
N ILE A 77 -25.27 -29.59 16.00
CA ILE A 77 -25.71 -28.75 14.89
C ILE A 77 -27.07 -29.19 14.37
N LEU A 78 -27.21 -30.50 14.10
CA LEU A 78 -28.47 -31.07 13.58
C LEU A 78 -29.64 -30.97 14.58
N LYS A 79 -29.35 -31.03 15.91
CA LYS A 79 -30.40 -30.90 16.93
C LYS A 79 -30.90 -29.47 17.11
N ARG A 80 -30.09 -28.45 16.86
CA ARG A 80 -30.45 -27.02 17.07
C ARG A 80 -29.99 -26.10 15.91
N PRO A 81 -30.44 -26.33 14.67
CA PRO A 81 -29.93 -25.61 13.51
C PRO A 81 -30.19 -24.09 13.56
N ARG A 82 -31.34 -23.68 14.10
CA ARG A 82 -31.70 -22.24 14.22
C ARG A 82 -30.79 -21.50 15.20
N THR A 83 -30.42 -22.15 16.34
CA THR A 83 -29.50 -21.57 17.32
C THR A 83 -28.10 -21.43 16.74
N VAL A 84 -27.62 -22.46 16.01
CA VAL A 84 -26.31 -22.42 15.36
C VAL A 84 -26.27 -21.30 14.31
N LEU A 85 -27.30 -21.21 13.47
CA LEU A 85 -27.39 -20.14 12.45
C LEU A 85 -27.37 -18.74 13.11
N PHE A 86 -28.15 -18.55 14.17
CA PHE A 86 -28.20 -17.28 14.90
C PHE A 86 -26.83 -16.91 15.49
N VAL A 87 -26.15 -17.86 16.14
CA VAL A 87 -24.80 -17.64 16.71
C VAL A 87 -23.78 -17.30 15.63
N CYS A 88 -23.74 -18.07 14.53
CA CYS A 88 -22.83 -17.78 13.41
C CYS A 88 -23.09 -16.39 12.81
N THR A 89 -24.37 -16.04 12.58
CA THR A 89 -24.72 -14.72 12.06
C THR A 89 -24.34 -13.60 13.04
N ALA A 90 -24.55 -13.78 14.34
CA ALA A 90 -24.15 -12.82 15.36
C ALA A 90 -22.63 -12.63 15.37
N ILE A 91 -21.84 -13.70 15.28
CA ILE A 91 -20.38 -13.63 15.21
C ILE A 91 -19.94 -12.84 13.97
N VAL A 92 -20.52 -13.12 12.80
CA VAL A 92 -20.19 -12.40 11.56
C VAL A 92 -20.56 -10.91 11.68
N LEU A 93 -21.71 -10.58 12.25
CA LEU A 93 -22.13 -9.18 12.46
C LEU A 93 -21.21 -8.44 13.43
N ILE A 94 -20.84 -9.08 14.53
CA ILE A 94 -19.89 -8.48 15.49
C ILE A 94 -18.53 -8.29 14.82
N SER A 95 -18.04 -9.30 14.09
CA SER A 95 -16.77 -9.18 13.37
C SER A 95 -16.80 -8.09 12.31
N SER A 96 -17.92 -7.90 11.63
CA SER A 96 -18.02 -6.85 10.60
C SER A 96 -17.80 -5.43 11.14
N LEU A 97 -18.07 -5.18 12.44
CA LEU A 97 -17.76 -3.91 13.07
C LEU A 97 -16.25 -3.65 13.18
N GLY A 98 -15.46 -4.72 13.27
CA GLY A 98 -14.00 -4.65 13.31
C GLY A 98 -13.37 -4.15 12.01
N ILE A 99 -14.05 -4.33 10.86
CA ILE A 99 -13.55 -3.87 9.56
C ILE A 99 -13.24 -2.36 9.54
N ARG A 100 -13.94 -1.58 10.36
CA ARG A 100 -13.72 -0.13 10.47
C ARG A 100 -12.38 0.25 11.12
N TYR A 101 -11.74 -0.69 11.79
CA TYR A 101 -10.47 -0.50 12.51
C TYR A 101 -9.28 -1.13 11.79
N ILE A 102 -9.46 -1.59 10.55
CA ILE A 102 -8.37 -2.12 9.75
C ILE A 102 -7.46 -0.98 9.35
N ASN A 103 -6.20 -1.11 9.69
CA ASN A 103 -5.12 -0.27 9.17
C ASN A 103 -4.41 -1.02 8.05
N VAL A 104 -4.15 -0.33 6.96
CA VAL A 104 -3.34 -0.90 5.86
C VAL A 104 -1.95 -0.29 5.97
N GLU A 105 -0.98 -1.07 6.42
CA GLU A 105 0.40 -0.62 6.51
C GLU A 105 1.21 -1.16 5.33
N VAL A 106 1.70 -0.27 4.49
CA VAL A 106 2.57 -0.60 3.35
C VAL A 106 3.97 -0.01 3.48
N ASN A 107 4.23 0.72 4.57
CA ASN A 107 5.56 1.24 4.83
C ASN A 107 6.51 0.07 5.10
N LEU A 108 7.44 -0.14 4.17
CA LEU A 108 8.39 -1.26 4.21
C LEU A 108 9.21 -1.29 5.50
N VAL A 109 9.49 -0.13 6.10
CA VAL A 109 10.27 -0.04 7.35
C VAL A 109 9.53 -0.70 8.51
N ASN A 110 8.21 -0.51 8.57
CA ASN A 110 7.37 -1.10 9.62
C ASN A 110 7.17 -2.61 9.47
N LEU A 111 7.38 -3.17 8.27
CA LEU A 111 7.32 -4.62 8.03
C LEU A 111 8.51 -5.38 8.63
N PHE A 112 9.64 -4.70 8.90
CA PHE A 112 10.79 -5.32 9.52
C PHE A 112 10.65 -5.38 11.04
N LYS A 113 11.02 -6.53 11.62
CA LYS A 113 11.03 -6.68 13.08
C LYS A 113 12.05 -5.73 13.75
N PRO A 114 11.80 -5.30 15.00
CA PRO A 114 12.79 -4.57 15.79
C PRO A 114 14.13 -5.31 15.83
N GLY A 115 15.24 -4.57 15.73
CA GLY A 115 16.60 -5.12 15.66
C GLY A 115 17.07 -5.50 14.24
N ASN A 116 16.24 -5.34 13.23
CA ASN A 116 16.67 -5.47 11.83
C ASN A 116 17.49 -4.24 11.42
N THR A 117 18.65 -4.46 10.76
CA THR A 117 19.56 -3.38 10.36
C THR A 117 18.89 -2.32 9.50
N ILE A 118 18.03 -2.71 8.55
CA ILE A 118 17.33 -1.75 7.68
C ILE A 118 16.45 -0.82 8.52
N ARG A 119 15.64 -1.39 9.42
CA ARG A 119 14.75 -0.62 10.30
C ARG A 119 15.53 0.33 11.21
N GLU A 120 16.56 -0.18 11.86
CA GLU A 120 17.40 0.63 12.78
C GLU A 120 18.14 1.76 12.03
N SER A 121 18.67 1.46 10.83
CA SER A 121 19.33 2.49 9.99
C SER A 121 18.35 3.57 9.56
N THR A 122 17.12 3.22 9.19
CA THR A 122 16.10 4.20 8.80
C THR A 122 15.73 5.11 9.98
N PHE A 123 15.48 4.54 11.17
CA PHE A 123 15.23 5.33 12.37
C PHE A 123 16.44 6.16 12.82
N PHE A 124 17.66 5.71 12.52
CA PHE A 124 18.85 6.52 12.74
C PHE A 124 18.85 7.75 11.81
N LEU A 125 18.55 7.57 10.52
CA LEU A 125 18.42 8.69 9.57
C LEU A 125 17.33 9.68 10.00
N ASP A 126 16.20 9.17 10.46
CA ASP A 126 15.11 10.00 10.96
C ASP A 126 15.50 10.83 12.18
N ARG A 127 16.29 10.26 13.10
CA ARG A 127 16.65 10.93 14.36
C ARG A 127 17.85 11.86 14.24
N GLU A 128 18.86 11.48 13.45
CA GLU A 128 20.17 12.16 13.42
C GLU A 128 20.37 12.97 12.13
N MET A 129 19.53 12.80 11.12
CA MET A 129 19.63 13.44 9.81
C MET A 129 18.33 14.10 9.40
N ALA A 130 18.24 14.51 8.13
CA ALA A 130 17.06 15.21 7.61
C ALA A 130 15.82 14.33 7.43
N GLY A 131 15.88 13.04 7.77
CA GLY A 131 14.79 12.09 7.56
C GLY A 131 15.12 11.05 6.50
N SER A 132 14.25 10.06 6.37
CA SER A 132 14.41 8.94 5.43
C SER A 132 13.36 8.90 4.33
N MET A 133 12.35 9.76 4.42
CA MET A 133 11.28 9.87 3.43
C MET A 133 11.39 11.20 2.69
N ASN A 134 11.10 11.20 1.40
CA ASN A 134 11.12 12.41 0.59
C ASN A 134 9.78 12.68 -0.09
N LEU A 135 9.50 13.95 -0.29
CA LEU A 135 8.45 14.48 -1.13
C LEU A 135 9.11 15.45 -2.11
N MET A 136 8.76 15.35 -3.38
CA MET A 136 9.29 16.19 -4.45
C MET A 136 8.12 16.84 -5.18
N MET A 137 8.23 18.14 -5.44
CA MET A 137 7.25 18.89 -6.21
C MET A 137 7.93 19.52 -7.41
N LYS A 138 7.55 19.08 -8.60
CA LYS A 138 7.95 19.70 -9.86
C LYS A 138 7.00 20.84 -10.13
N ILE A 139 7.54 22.01 -10.42
CA ILE A 139 6.80 23.25 -10.68
C ILE A 139 7.14 23.71 -12.08
N ASP A 140 6.12 23.79 -12.95
CA ASP A 140 6.25 24.32 -14.30
C ASP A 140 5.92 25.81 -14.27
N GLY A 141 6.89 26.66 -14.64
CA GLY A 141 6.72 28.11 -14.69
C GLY A 141 8.03 28.86 -14.94
N ASP A 142 7.96 30.12 -15.34
CA ASP A 142 9.13 30.97 -15.55
C ASP A 142 9.77 31.31 -14.18
N LEU A 143 10.84 30.61 -13.80
CA LEU A 143 11.55 30.78 -12.53
C LEU A 143 12.35 32.09 -12.45
N LYS A 144 12.44 32.85 -13.54
CA LYS A 144 13.02 34.21 -13.53
C LYS A 144 12.01 35.25 -13.06
N LYS A 145 10.74 34.89 -12.90
CA LYS A 145 9.70 35.77 -12.35
C LYS A 145 9.69 35.69 -10.82
N PRO A 146 9.73 36.84 -10.14
CA PRO A 146 9.63 36.87 -8.68
C PRO A 146 8.35 36.20 -8.14
N GLU A 147 7.24 36.31 -8.87
CA GLU A 147 5.96 35.75 -8.48
C GLU A 147 6.04 34.22 -8.36
N THR A 148 6.65 33.53 -9.35
CA THR A 148 6.82 32.08 -9.34
C THR A 148 7.71 31.63 -8.17
N LEU A 149 8.84 32.31 -7.93
CA LEU A 149 9.73 32.01 -6.83
C LEU A 149 9.08 32.25 -5.46
N ASN A 150 8.29 33.32 -5.31
CA ASN A 150 7.52 33.58 -4.09
C ASN A 150 6.45 32.50 -3.84
N GLN A 151 5.81 31.98 -4.89
CA GLN A 151 4.88 30.85 -4.73
C GLN A 151 5.62 29.58 -4.28
N MET A 152 6.87 29.35 -4.75
CA MET A 152 7.69 28.24 -4.23
C MET A 152 8.01 28.42 -2.74
N VAL A 153 8.37 29.64 -2.32
CA VAL A 153 8.60 29.97 -0.90
C VAL A 153 7.33 29.71 -0.07
N ASN A 154 6.16 30.15 -0.53
CA ASN A 154 4.90 29.90 0.18
C ASN A 154 4.60 28.40 0.34
N ILE A 155 4.92 27.59 -0.68
CA ILE A 155 4.78 26.14 -0.61
C ILE A 155 5.74 25.58 0.45
N GLN A 156 7.00 25.99 0.46
CA GLN A 156 7.99 25.55 1.43
C GLN A 156 7.58 25.94 2.86
N GLU A 157 7.16 27.18 3.08
CA GLU A 157 6.66 27.65 4.37
C GLU A 157 5.48 26.79 4.87
N TYR A 158 4.52 26.46 3.98
CA TYR A 158 3.43 25.55 4.34
C TYR A 158 3.95 24.16 4.70
N LEU A 159 4.84 23.57 3.89
CA LEU A 159 5.42 22.24 4.16
C LEU A 159 6.15 22.21 5.50
N GLU A 160 6.87 23.26 5.86
CA GLU A 160 7.59 23.38 7.14
C GLU A 160 6.66 23.53 8.36
N THR A 161 5.37 23.84 8.14
CA THR A 161 4.37 23.76 9.23
C THR A 161 3.99 22.32 9.61
N ILE A 162 4.30 21.35 8.74
CA ILE A 162 3.99 19.94 8.97
C ILE A 162 5.04 19.35 9.92
N PRO A 163 4.65 18.84 11.10
CA PRO A 163 5.63 18.45 12.14
C PRO A 163 6.61 17.34 11.74
N THR A 164 6.30 16.59 10.69
CA THR A 164 7.13 15.49 10.19
C THR A 164 8.13 15.92 9.13
N VAL A 165 8.01 17.14 8.63
CA VAL A 165 8.93 17.75 7.66
C VAL A 165 10.11 18.34 8.43
N ASN A 166 11.32 17.97 8.03
CA ASN A 166 12.56 18.47 8.64
C ASN A 166 13.17 19.61 7.86
N THR A 167 13.16 19.53 6.55
CA THR A 167 13.79 20.54 5.70
C THR A 167 13.17 20.50 4.31
N THR A 168 13.12 21.69 3.72
CA THR A 168 12.79 21.88 2.31
C THR A 168 13.99 22.50 1.60
N LEU A 169 14.10 22.30 0.31
CA LEU A 169 15.13 22.90 -0.53
C LEU A 169 14.59 23.12 -1.93
N SER A 170 14.79 24.33 -2.43
CA SER A 170 14.44 24.71 -3.81
C SER A 170 15.43 25.72 -4.38
N ILE A 171 15.25 26.07 -5.65
CA ILE A 171 16.03 27.17 -6.26
C ILE A 171 15.69 28.52 -5.62
N ALA A 172 14.51 28.68 -5.02
CA ALA A 172 14.12 29.91 -4.35
C ALA A 172 15.03 30.20 -3.14
N ASP A 173 15.41 29.18 -2.34
CA ASP A 173 16.33 29.34 -1.21
C ASP A 173 17.69 29.82 -1.67
N ILE A 174 18.17 29.24 -2.77
CA ILE A 174 19.46 29.64 -3.34
C ILE A 174 19.43 31.11 -3.81
N ILE A 175 18.35 31.53 -4.47
CA ILE A 175 18.19 32.93 -4.91
C ILE A 175 18.09 33.89 -3.72
N GLN A 176 17.40 33.52 -2.65
CA GLN A 176 17.34 34.31 -1.41
C GLN A 176 18.71 34.46 -0.76
N GLU A 177 19.47 33.39 -0.62
CA GLU A 177 20.81 33.43 -0.01
C GLU A 177 21.81 34.20 -0.89
N MET A 178 21.72 34.06 -2.23
CA MET A 178 22.55 34.87 -3.14
C MET A 178 22.18 36.33 -3.06
N HIS A 179 20.89 36.69 -3.00
CA HIS A 179 20.46 38.08 -2.85
C HIS A 179 21.04 38.72 -1.58
N LYS A 180 20.91 38.02 -0.45
CA LYS A 180 21.52 38.44 0.82
C LYS A 180 23.06 38.62 0.71
N THR A 181 23.72 37.65 0.09
CA THR A 181 25.18 37.67 -0.06
C THR A 181 25.64 38.87 -0.90
N VAL A 182 24.98 39.16 -2.00
CA VAL A 182 25.28 40.32 -2.87
C VAL A 182 24.99 41.65 -2.17
N MET A 183 24.11 41.68 -1.19
CA MET A 183 23.77 42.85 -0.36
C MET A 183 24.53 42.88 0.98
N ASP A 184 25.83 42.61 0.94
CA ASP A 184 26.75 42.66 2.07
C ASP A 184 26.36 41.75 3.27
N ASN A 185 25.75 40.58 3.01
CA ASN A 185 25.24 39.65 4.01
C ASN A 185 24.18 40.24 4.96
N ASN A 186 23.43 41.24 4.52
CA ASN A 186 22.36 41.79 5.30
C ASN A 186 21.12 40.88 5.25
N SER A 187 20.69 40.41 6.42
CA SER A 187 19.53 39.49 6.55
C SER A 187 18.22 40.07 6.04
N GLU A 188 18.05 41.39 5.94
CA GLU A 188 16.85 42.02 5.35
C GLU A 188 16.68 41.68 3.88
N TYR A 189 17.76 41.30 3.19
CA TYR A 189 17.73 40.91 1.76
C TYR A 189 17.70 39.41 1.55
N GLN A 190 17.42 38.60 2.57
CA GLN A 190 17.16 37.18 2.43
C GLN A 190 15.72 36.96 1.94
N ILE A 191 15.39 37.55 0.82
CA ILE A 191 14.09 37.55 0.15
C ILE A 191 14.28 37.42 -1.36
N ILE A 192 13.23 37.01 -2.06
CA ILE A 192 13.24 37.02 -3.52
C ILE A 192 13.30 38.47 -4.02
N PRO A 193 14.21 38.80 -4.96
CA PRO A 193 14.26 40.13 -5.55
C PRO A 193 12.94 40.51 -6.25
N ASP A 194 12.59 41.82 -6.19
CA ASP A 194 11.33 42.40 -6.68
C ASP A 194 11.16 42.47 -8.20
N THR A 195 12.21 42.21 -8.97
CA THR A 195 12.16 42.32 -10.43
C THR A 195 12.82 41.09 -11.11
N ARG A 196 12.23 40.71 -12.26
CA ARG A 196 12.77 39.65 -13.12
C ARG A 196 14.25 39.87 -13.50
N GLY A 197 14.64 41.14 -13.73
CA GLY A 197 16.01 41.51 -14.10
C GLY A 197 17.01 41.18 -12.97
N LYS A 198 16.68 41.50 -11.72
CA LYS A 198 17.51 41.17 -10.57
C LYS A 198 17.65 39.66 -10.38
N VAL A 199 16.54 38.91 -10.49
CA VAL A 199 16.58 37.45 -10.41
C VAL A 199 17.45 36.86 -11.53
N ASN A 200 17.27 37.32 -12.79
CA ASN A 200 18.10 36.85 -13.91
C ASN A 200 19.59 37.17 -13.73
N ASN A 201 19.91 38.33 -13.13
CA ASN A 201 21.30 38.67 -12.84
C ASN A 201 21.92 37.72 -11.81
N LEU A 202 21.16 37.30 -10.78
CA LEU A 202 21.63 36.31 -9.80
C LEU A 202 21.91 34.95 -10.46
N PHE A 203 20.99 34.47 -11.32
CA PHE A 203 21.24 33.26 -12.10
C PHE A 203 22.51 33.38 -12.98
N THR A 204 22.69 34.53 -13.65
CA THR A 204 23.87 34.78 -14.48
C THR A 204 25.14 34.81 -13.65
N MET A 205 25.15 35.49 -12.50
CA MET A 205 26.29 35.52 -11.59
C MET A 205 26.68 34.13 -11.11
N TYR A 206 25.69 33.32 -10.78
CA TYR A 206 25.96 31.95 -10.35
C TYR A 206 26.54 31.12 -11.49
N SER A 207 25.97 31.17 -12.69
CA SER A 207 26.50 30.43 -13.86
C SER A 207 27.94 30.82 -14.24
N MET A 208 28.36 32.01 -13.88
CA MET A 208 29.75 32.51 -14.11
C MET A 208 30.74 32.14 -13.00
N SER A 209 30.27 31.92 -11.79
CA SER A 209 31.14 31.73 -10.59
C SER A 209 31.02 30.34 -9.96
N GLY A 210 29.92 29.63 -10.21
CA GLY A 210 29.65 28.30 -9.70
C GLY A 210 29.85 27.20 -10.75
N ASN A 211 29.64 25.94 -10.33
CA ASN A 211 29.54 24.84 -11.25
C ASN A 211 28.08 24.76 -11.73
N PRO A 212 27.80 24.84 -13.04
CA PRO A 212 26.42 24.71 -13.55
C PRO A 212 25.71 23.45 -13.07
N ASP A 213 26.44 22.35 -12.90
CA ASP A 213 25.91 21.05 -12.45
C ASP A 213 25.29 21.10 -11.03
N ASP A 214 25.64 22.10 -10.20
CA ASP A 214 25.10 22.22 -8.83
C ASP A 214 23.60 22.53 -8.81
N PHE A 215 23.03 23.06 -9.91
CA PHE A 215 21.61 23.39 -10.03
C PHE A 215 20.79 22.42 -10.85
N GLU A 216 21.41 21.51 -11.60
CA GLU A 216 20.71 20.54 -12.42
C GLU A 216 19.67 19.71 -11.64
N SER A 217 19.88 19.57 -10.33
CA SER A 217 18.95 18.88 -9.43
C SER A 217 17.73 19.71 -9.01
N LEU A 218 17.75 21.04 -9.18
CA LEU A 218 16.74 21.97 -8.68
C LEU A 218 16.01 22.73 -9.80
N VAL A 219 16.64 22.88 -10.97
CA VAL A 219 16.11 23.67 -12.09
C VAL A 219 16.62 23.15 -13.43
N ASN A 220 15.82 23.22 -14.46
CA ASN A 220 16.25 22.88 -15.82
C ASN A 220 17.02 24.05 -16.48
N ASP A 221 17.72 23.77 -17.59
CA ASP A 221 18.57 24.74 -18.30
C ASP A 221 17.80 25.97 -18.79
N GLU A 222 16.53 25.83 -19.13
CA GLU A 222 15.67 26.92 -19.61
C GLU A 222 15.13 27.78 -18.48
N TYR A 223 15.25 27.37 -17.22
CA TYR A 223 14.63 27.98 -16.04
C TYR A 223 13.11 28.05 -16.09
N GLU A 224 12.49 27.02 -16.70
CA GLU A 224 11.04 26.89 -16.83
C GLU A 224 10.46 25.78 -15.93
N VAL A 225 11.32 24.94 -15.35
CA VAL A 225 10.96 23.86 -14.46
C VAL A 225 11.79 23.94 -13.20
N GLY A 226 11.14 24.03 -12.05
CA GLY A 226 11.77 24.00 -10.73
C GLY A 226 11.38 22.78 -9.92
N LEU A 227 12.22 22.39 -8.98
CA LEU A 227 11.97 21.31 -8.05
C LEU A 227 12.03 21.82 -6.60
N ILE A 228 10.99 21.51 -5.82
CA ILE A 228 11.06 21.58 -4.35
C ILE A 228 11.30 20.16 -3.85
N THR A 229 12.37 19.96 -3.12
CA THR A 229 12.68 18.69 -2.44
C THR A 229 12.45 18.87 -0.96
N THR A 230 11.67 17.98 -0.38
CA THR A 230 11.33 17.97 1.05
C THR A 230 11.81 16.66 1.66
N MET A 231 12.54 16.76 2.75
CA MET A 231 12.94 15.60 3.55
C MET A 231 12.11 15.55 4.84
N MET A 232 11.62 14.36 5.17
CA MET A 232 10.74 14.16 6.30
C MET A 232 10.99 12.83 7.01
N HIS A 233 10.53 12.75 8.24
CA HIS A 233 10.57 11.50 9.00
C HIS A 233 9.67 10.44 8.38
N THR A 234 10.03 9.18 8.58
CA THR A 234 9.13 8.07 8.25
C THR A 234 7.88 8.13 9.13
N VAL A 235 6.74 7.97 8.52
CA VAL A 235 5.43 8.01 9.19
C VAL A 235 4.60 6.78 8.84
N SER A 236 3.50 6.57 9.57
CA SER A 236 2.56 5.50 9.24
C SER A 236 1.91 5.74 7.88
N THR A 237 1.48 4.68 7.25
CA THR A 237 0.76 4.76 5.97
C THR A 237 -0.50 5.64 6.04
N MET A 238 -1.22 5.62 7.15
CA MET A 238 -2.39 6.49 7.35
C MET A 238 -2.01 7.97 7.41
N ASP A 239 -0.88 8.29 8.06
CA ASP A 239 -0.37 9.67 8.10
C ASP A 239 0.12 10.12 6.72
N VAL A 240 0.76 9.22 5.95
CA VAL A 240 1.13 9.50 4.54
C VAL A 240 -0.10 9.93 3.73
N VAL A 241 -1.19 9.18 3.80
CA VAL A 241 -2.42 9.50 3.06
C VAL A 241 -2.98 10.84 3.51
N ARG A 242 -3.13 11.05 4.82
CA ARG A 242 -3.66 12.30 5.38
C ARG A 242 -2.83 13.52 4.98
N ILE A 243 -1.51 13.47 5.21
CA ILE A 243 -0.59 14.58 4.88
C ILE A 243 -0.59 14.86 3.38
N SER A 244 -0.64 13.81 2.54
CA SER A 244 -0.72 13.99 1.09
C SER A 244 -2.02 14.68 0.66
N ASP A 245 -3.15 14.29 1.26
CA ASP A 245 -4.45 14.89 0.96
C ASP A 245 -4.48 16.38 1.40
N ASP A 246 -3.93 16.70 2.57
CA ASP A 246 -3.82 18.07 3.09
C ASP A 246 -2.94 18.94 2.17
N ILE A 247 -1.82 18.40 1.67
CA ILE A 247 -0.93 19.08 0.71
C ILE A 247 -1.64 19.32 -0.63
N GLU A 248 -2.31 18.31 -1.17
CA GLU A 248 -3.06 18.45 -2.44
C GLU A 248 -4.20 19.49 -2.31
N GLU A 249 -4.87 19.54 -1.16
CA GLU A 249 -5.90 20.54 -0.89
C GLU A 249 -5.31 21.95 -0.80
N PHE A 250 -4.20 22.12 -0.09
CA PHE A 250 -3.48 23.41 -0.02
C PHE A 250 -3.08 23.90 -1.42
N LEU A 251 -2.44 23.05 -2.23
CA LEU A 251 -2.00 23.43 -3.58
C LEU A 251 -3.17 23.83 -4.47
N ARG A 252 -4.29 23.13 -4.37
CA ARG A 252 -5.48 23.41 -5.17
C ARG A 252 -6.15 24.74 -4.77
N THR A 253 -6.10 25.11 -3.47
CA THR A 253 -6.80 26.31 -2.96
C THR A 253 -5.95 27.56 -3.02
N GLU A 254 -4.66 27.46 -2.73
CA GLU A 254 -3.77 28.62 -2.56
C GLU A 254 -2.84 28.85 -3.77
N ILE A 255 -2.55 27.80 -4.58
CA ILE A 255 -1.56 27.85 -5.66
C ILE A 255 -2.20 27.44 -7.00
N ALA A 256 -3.38 27.95 -7.30
CA ALA A 256 -4.16 27.51 -8.48
C ALA A 256 -3.52 27.87 -9.84
N ASP A 257 -2.58 28.81 -9.89
CA ASP A 257 -2.01 29.35 -11.14
C ASP A 257 -0.78 28.60 -11.65
N LEU A 258 -0.24 27.65 -10.87
CA LEU A 258 0.93 26.85 -11.27
C LEU A 258 0.56 25.39 -11.55
N ASN A 259 1.21 24.83 -12.57
CA ASN A 259 1.14 23.39 -12.79
C ASN A 259 2.18 22.69 -11.89
N ILE A 260 1.69 21.94 -10.91
CA ILE A 260 2.52 21.26 -9.91
C ILE A 260 2.30 19.76 -10.00
N GLU A 261 3.37 19.01 -10.21
CA GLU A 261 3.36 17.56 -10.14
C GLU A 261 4.07 17.10 -8.86
N ILE A 262 3.37 16.29 -8.06
CA ILE A 262 3.91 15.78 -6.80
C ILE A 262 4.44 14.35 -7.01
N SER A 263 5.63 14.06 -6.47
CA SER A 263 6.31 12.76 -6.57
C SER A 263 7.11 12.47 -5.28
N GLY A 264 7.89 11.42 -5.29
CA GLY A 264 8.72 11.01 -4.16
C GLY A 264 8.17 9.77 -3.45
N LEU A 265 8.91 9.31 -2.43
CA LEU A 265 8.56 8.10 -1.70
C LEU A 265 7.20 8.21 -1.01
N MET A 266 6.85 9.40 -0.52
CA MET A 266 5.57 9.66 0.12
C MET A 266 4.39 9.40 -0.82
N MET A 267 4.42 9.98 -2.02
CA MET A 267 3.36 9.78 -3.03
C MET A 267 3.33 8.35 -3.55
N PHE A 268 4.51 7.72 -3.72
CA PHE A 268 4.58 6.29 -4.05
C PHE A 268 3.87 5.41 -3.02
N LEU A 269 4.04 5.68 -1.72
CA LEU A 269 3.35 4.93 -0.66
C LEU A 269 1.83 5.19 -0.69
N LYS A 270 1.39 6.43 -0.90
CA LYS A 270 -0.05 6.77 -1.07
C LYS A 270 -0.68 5.95 -2.22
N ASP A 271 -0.03 5.96 -3.38
CA ASP A 271 -0.52 5.24 -4.56
C ASP A 271 -0.49 3.72 -4.33
N LEU A 272 0.56 3.21 -3.68
CA LEU A 272 0.69 1.79 -3.37
C LEU A 272 -0.46 1.31 -2.47
N VAL A 273 -0.83 2.08 -1.44
CA VAL A 273 -2.01 1.77 -0.59
C VAL A 273 -3.27 1.68 -1.43
N SER A 274 -3.52 2.68 -2.25
CA SER A 274 -4.70 2.72 -3.11
C SER A 274 -4.77 1.49 -4.03
N LEU A 275 -3.64 1.16 -4.67
CA LEU A 275 -3.53 -0.01 -5.55
C LEU A 275 -3.72 -1.34 -4.80
N VAL A 276 -3.14 -1.50 -3.60
CA VAL A 276 -3.29 -2.70 -2.78
C VAL A 276 -4.74 -2.89 -2.35
N VAL A 277 -5.37 -1.84 -1.83
CA VAL A 277 -6.77 -1.89 -1.39
C VAL A 277 -7.70 -2.19 -2.56
N GLN A 278 -7.58 -1.46 -3.67
CA GLN A 278 -8.41 -1.66 -4.86
C GLN A 278 -8.24 -3.06 -5.44
N SER A 279 -7.00 -3.53 -5.54
CA SER A 279 -6.67 -4.86 -6.04
C SER A 279 -7.26 -5.96 -5.14
N SER A 280 -7.13 -5.81 -3.83
CA SER A 280 -7.66 -6.78 -2.85
C SER A 280 -9.18 -6.85 -2.92
N VAL A 281 -9.87 -5.72 -2.93
CA VAL A 281 -11.34 -5.65 -3.04
C VAL A 281 -11.80 -6.28 -4.36
N THR A 282 -11.18 -5.91 -5.48
CA THR A 282 -11.50 -6.46 -6.79
C THR A 282 -11.30 -7.97 -6.83
N SER A 283 -10.17 -8.47 -6.33
CA SER A 283 -9.86 -9.90 -6.28
C SER A 283 -10.87 -10.69 -5.44
N ILE A 284 -11.34 -10.14 -4.32
CA ILE A 284 -12.36 -10.76 -3.47
C ILE A 284 -13.67 -10.90 -4.24
N PHE A 285 -14.16 -9.83 -4.89
CA PHE A 285 -15.41 -9.88 -5.64
C PHE A 285 -15.33 -10.83 -6.85
N VAL A 286 -14.22 -10.79 -7.58
CA VAL A 286 -13.98 -11.71 -8.70
C VAL A 286 -13.93 -13.15 -8.21
N SER A 287 -13.24 -13.45 -7.11
CA SER A 287 -13.19 -14.79 -6.51
C SER A 287 -14.58 -15.31 -6.13
N ILE A 288 -15.36 -14.49 -5.44
CA ILE A 288 -16.73 -14.83 -5.06
C ILE A 288 -17.57 -15.14 -6.30
N GLY A 289 -17.49 -14.30 -7.33
CA GLY A 289 -18.24 -14.50 -8.58
C GLY A 289 -17.84 -15.79 -9.30
N VAL A 290 -16.54 -16.06 -9.40
CA VAL A 290 -16.04 -17.27 -10.07
C VAL A 290 -16.40 -18.53 -9.28
N ILE A 291 -16.28 -18.52 -7.95
CA ILE A 291 -16.67 -19.67 -7.11
C ILE A 291 -18.18 -19.93 -7.21
N LEU A 292 -18.98 -18.87 -7.26
CA LEU A 292 -20.42 -19.00 -7.52
C LEU A 292 -20.69 -19.68 -8.86
N CYS A 293 -20.04 -19.25 -9.93
CA CYS A 293 -20.17 -19.84 -11.26
C CYS A 293 -19.74 -21.32 -11.29
N ILE A 294 -18.59 -21.65 -10.72
CA ILE A 294 -18.08 -23.02 -10.64
C ILE A 294 -19.08 -23.90 -9.88
N SER A 295 -19.54 -23.43 -8.72
CA SER A 295 -20.50 -24.18 -7.90
C SER A 295 -21.83 -24.35 -8.61
N TRP A 296 -22.33 -23.32 -9.30
CA TRP A 296 -23.54 -23.39 -10.11
C TRP A 296 -23.44 -24.45 -11.23
N ILE A 297 -22.33 -24.42 -11.97
CA ILE A 297 -22.11 -25.41 -13.06
C ILE A 297 -22.03 -26.83 -12.49
N PHE A 298 -21.27 -27.01 -11.40
CA PHE A 298 -21.04 -28.31 -10.78
C PHE A 298 -22.32 -28.92 -10.20
N PHE A 299 -23.11 -28.15 -9.47
CA PHE A 299 -24.38 -28.62 -8.87
C PHE A 299 -25.58 -28.48 -9.79
N ARG A 300 -25.41 -27.88 -10.97
CA ARG A 300 -26.50 -27.59 -11.93
C ARG A 300 -27.67 -26.85 -11.31
N SER A 301 -27.45 -26.06 -10.29
CA SER A 301 -28.48 -25.34 -9.55
C SER A 301 -27.96 -24.02 -8.99
N TRP A 302 -28.59 -22.92 -9.40
CA TRP A 302 -28.28 -21.57 -8.91
C TRP A 302 -28.39 -21.45 -7.38
N LYS A 303 -29.39 -22.15 -6.79
CA LYS A 303 -29.57 -22.12 -5.32
C LYS A 303 -28.39 -22.68 -4.56
N PHE A 304 -27.79 -23.75 -5.03
CA PHE A 304 -26.60 -24.34 -4.41
C PHE A 304 -25.37 -23.49 -4.69
N GLY A 305 -25.28 -22.80 -5.83
CA GLY A 305 -24.24 -21.80 -6.08
C GLY A 305 -24.24 -20.70 -5.03
N ILE A 306 -25.39 -20.07 -4.78
CA ILE A 306 -25.53 -19.03 -3.75
C ILE A 306 -25.21 -19.58 -2.35
N LEU A 307 -25.75 -20.76 -2.00
CA LEU A 307 -25.50 -21.38 -0.71
C LEU A 307 -24.01 -21.66 -0.44
N SER A 308 -23.22 -21.96 -1.47
CA SER A 308 -21.78 -22.20 -1.33
C SER A 308 -20.97 -20.92 -1.10
N VAL A 309 -21.48 -19.76 -1.53
CA VAL A 309 -20.82 -18.44 -1.37
C VAL A 309 -21.04 -17.86 0.03
N ILE A 310 -22.14 -18.19 0.71
CA ILE A 310 -22.45 -17.65 2.05
C ILE A 310 -21.33 -17.95 3.09
N PRO A 311 -20.85 -19.21 3.26
CA PRO A 311 -19.76 -19.49 4.18
C PRO A 311 -18.46 -18.79 3.79
N LEU A 312 -18.16 -18.70 2.49
CA LEU A 312 -16.98 -18.01 1.98
C LEU A 312 -17.00 -16.52 2.33
N SER A 313 -18.10 -15.83 1.99
CA SER A 313 -18.27 -14.41 2.32
C SER A 313 -18.23 -14.17 3.83
N SER A 314 -18.84 -15.07 4.61
CA SER A 314 -18.78 -14.99 6.08
C SER A 314 -17.36 -15.15 6.61
N ALA A 315 -16.57 -16.06 6.02
CA ALA A 315 -15.17 -16.25 6.41
C ALA A 315 -14.30 -15.01 6.07
N VAL A 316 -14.53 -14.39 4.92
CA VAL A 316 -13.85 -13.13 4.52
C VAL A 316 -14.18 -12.01 5.52
N ILE A 317 -15.46 -11.78 5.83
CA ILE A 317 -15.89 -10.76 6.79
C ILE A 317 -15.30 -11.04 8.17
N LEU A 318 -15.29 -12.30 8.60
CA LEU A 318 -14.75 -12.69 9.89
C LEU A 318 -13.23 -12.46 9.96
N ASN A 319 -12.51 -12.82 8.90
CA ASN A 319 -11.06 -12.62 8.84
C ASN A 319 -10.69 -11.12 8.93
N PHE A 320 -11.26 -10.30 8.06
CA PHE A 320 -11.01 -8.86 8.10
C PHE A 320 -11.50 -8.22 9.41
N GLY A 321 -12.66 -8.64 9.89
CA GLY A 321 -13.18 -8.14 11.16
C GLY A 321 -12.26 -8.45 12.35
N LEU A 322 -11.72 -9.66 12.41
CA LEU A 322 -10.74 -10.03 13.45
C LEU A 322 -9.43 -9.25 13.31
N MET A 323 -8.91 -9.06 12.07
CA MET A 323 -7.73 -8.22 11.85
C MET A 323 -7.95 -6.82 12.46
N GLY A 324 -9.08 -6.17 12.17
CA GLY A 324 -9.37 -4.87 12.75
C GLY A 324 -9.54 -4.86 14.27
N TRP A 325 -10.13 -5.90 14.87
CA TRP A 325 -10.27 -6.00 16.33
C TRP A 325 -8.94 -6.25 17.04
N PHE A 326 -8.04 -7.02 16.44
CA PHE A 326 -6.74 -7.35 17.03
C PHE A 326 -5.63 -6.38 16.61
N GLY A 327 -5.94 -5.40 15.76
CA GLY A 327 -4.94 -4.44 15.25
C GLY A 327 -3.82 -5.15 14.47
N VAL A 328 -4.18 -6.14 13.67
CA VAL A 328 -3.25 -6.84 12.79
C VAL A 328 -3.33 -6.15 11.42
N ASP A 329 -2.20 -5.57 11.03
CA ASP A 329 -2.04 -4.85 9.76
C ASP A 329 -1.84 -5.81 8.57
#